data_a2bf1d618f17041ba7c1dd1e3c94f647
#
_entry.id   a2bf1d618f17041ba7c1dd1e3c94f647
#
_cell.length_a   1.000
_cell.length_b   1.000
_cell.length_c   1.000
_cell.angle_alpha   90.00
_cell.angle_beta   90.00
_cell.angle_gamma   90.00
#
_symmetry.space_group_name_H-M   'P 1'
#
loop_
_entity.id
_entity.type
_entity.pdbx_description
1 polymer ?
#
loop_
_entity_poly.entity_id
_entity_poly.type
_entity_poly.pdbx_seq_one_letter_code
_entity_poly.pdbx_strand_id
1 'polypeptide(L)'
;MFATISARVGSISDNRLGGWYSYRLSKAALNMAIKTLAIEWQRTHGNVSVIALHPGTTDTALSEPFRQNVPEGKLFSAAQTADFLLTVLRSVREQQSGEFLAFDGSSIDW
;
A
#
# COMPACT_ATOMS: atom_id res chain seq x y z
N MET A 1 5.98 14.98 1.21
CA MET A 1 5.49 13.60 1.41
C MET A 1 6.05 12.71 0.32
N PHE A 2 6.48 11.51 0.66
CA PHE A 2 6.83 10.43 -0.26
C PHE A 2 5.86 9.26 -0.07
N ALA A 3 5.14 8.90 -1.10
CA ALA A 3 4.19 7.79 -1.05
C ALA A 3 4.46 6.81 -2.20
N THR A 4 4.34 5.52 -1.92
CA THR A 4 4.52 4.47 -2.93
C THR A 4 3.35 3.49 -2.92
N ILE A 5 3.01 2.97 -4.09
CA ILE A 5 1.96 1.96 -4.23
C ILE A 5 2.56 0.58 -3.99
N SER A 6 2.18 0.00 -2.86
CA SER A 6 2.47 -1.39 -2.51
C SER A 6 1.22 -2.26 -2.73
N ALA A 7 1.12 -3.37 -2.05
CA ALA A 7 -0.04 -4.24 -2.07
C ALA A 7 -0.15 -4.99 -0.74
N ARG A 8 -1.39 -5.24 -0.29
CA ARG A 8 -1.68 -5.98 0.95
C ARG A 8 -0.98 -7.34 1.01
N VAL A 9 -0.81 -8.00 -0.14
CA VAL A 9 -0.08 -9.28 -0.23
C VAL A 9 1.38 -9.20 0.20
N GLY A 10 1.98 -8.00 0.28
CA GLY A 10 3.31 -7.77 0.84
C GLY A 10 3.36 -7.74 2.36
N SER A 11 2.20 -7.71 3.04
CA SER A 11 2.14 -7.82 4.49
C SER A 11 2.40 -9.26 4.94
N ILE A 12 3.38 -9.45 5.79
CA ILE A 12 3.70 -10.76 6.38
C ILE A 12 2.60 -11.15 7.37
N SER A 13 2.15 -10.21 8.20
CA SER A 13 1.13 -10.42 9.22
C SER A 13 -0.24 -10.74 8.64
N ASP A 14 -0.60 -10.13 7.51
CA ASP A 14 -1.90 -10.31 6.83
C ASP A 14 -1.93 -11.58 5.96
N ASN A 15 -0.81 -12.24 5.76
CA ASN A 15 -0.73 -13.43 4.91
C ASN A 15 -1.37 -14.65 5.59
N ARG A 16 -2.58 -15.00 5.17
CA ARG A 16 -3.34 -16.16 5.65
C ARG A 16 -3.56 -17.23 4.58
N LEU A 17 -3.43 -16.84 3.32
CA LEU A 17 -3.75 -17.71 2.18
C LEU A 17 -2.52 -18.37 1.56
N GLY A 18 -1.34 -17.81 1.73
CA GLY A 18 -0.14 -18.26 1.02
C GLY A 18 -0.22 -18.01 -0.49
N GLY A 19 0.59 -18.71 -1.26
CA GLY A 19 0.68 -18.55 -2.70
C GLY A 19 1.35 -17.25 -3.14
N TRP A 20 1.46 -17.05 -4.46
CA TRP A 20 1.90 -15.78 -5.08
C TRP A 20 3.29 -15.34 -4.64
N TYR A 21 4.20 -16.29 -4.47
CA TYR A 21 5.52 -16.09 -3.90
C TYR A 21 6.24 -14.86 -4.46
N SER A 22 6.41 -14.78 -5.79
CA SER A 22 7.18 -13.68 -6.40
C SER A 22 6.55 -12.31 -6.12
N TYR A 23 5.23 -12.22 -6.23
CA TYR A 23 4.52 -10.96 -5.98
C TYR A 23 4.56 -10.57 -4.51
N ARG A 24 4.31 -11.53 -3.59
CA ARG A 24 4.44 -11.28 -2.14
C ARG A 24 5.84 -10.84 -1.77
N LEU A 25 6.87 -11.55 -2.25
CA LEU A 25 8.27 -11.23 -1.96
C LEU A 25 8.64 -9.83 -2.47
N SER A 26 8.24 -9.48 -3.70
CA SER A 26 8.53 -8.16 -4.27
C SER A 26 7.91 -7.02 -3.46
N LYS A 27 6.65 -7.19 -3.03
CA LYS A 27 5.93 -6.17 -2.25
C LYS A 27 6.38 -6.13 -0.79
N ALA A 28 6.77 -7.25 -0.21
CA ALA A 28 7.41 -7.29 1.12
C ALA A 28 8.77 -6.58 1.11
N ALA A 29 9.58 -6.79 0.06
CA ALA A 29 10.84 -6.07 -0.11
C ALA A 29 10.62 -4.55 -0.25
N LEU A 30 9.63 -4.14 -1.03
CA LEU A 30 9.24 -2.73 -1.14
C LEU A 30 8.80 -2.17 0.22
N ASN A 31 7.97 -2.89 0.95
CA ASN A 31 7.51 -2.51 2.28
C ASN A 31 8.68 -2.31 3.26
N MET A 32 9.66 -3.23 3.24
CA MET A 32 10.88 -3.09 4.04
C MET A 32 11.66 -1.82 3.65
N ALA A 33 11.82 -1.56 2.36
CA ALA A 33 12.51 -0.36 1.89
C ALA A 33 11.81 0.93 2.37
N ILE A 34 10.48 0.98 2.29
CA ILE A 34 9.69 2.13 2.76
C ILE A 34 9.83 2.33 4.26
N LYS A 35 9.75 1.25 5.04
CA LYS A 35 9.94 1.33 6.50
C LYS A 35 11.34 1.83 6.85
N THR A 36 12.35 1.32 6.19
CA THR A 36 13.74 1.74 6.37
C THR A 36 13.91 3.22 6.03
N LEU A 37 13.41 3.64 4.88
CA LEU A 37 13.48 5.04 4.43
C LEU A 37 12.79 5.99 5.41
N ALA A 38 11.62 5.60 5.92
CA ALA A 38 10.88 6.40 6.91
C ALA A 38 11.73 6.64 8.18
N ILE A 39 12.40 5.61 8.68
CA ILE A 39 13.26 5.70 9.86
C ILE A 39 14.48 6.59 9.59
N GLU A 40 15.11 6.45 8.44
CA GLU A 40 16.27 7.28 8.05
C GLU A 40 15.87 8.74 7.88
N TRP A 41 14.78 9.00 7.19
CA TRP A 41 14.32 10.37 6.92
C TRP A 41 13.74 11.06 8.15
N GLN A 42 13.24 10.33 9.13
CA GLN A 42 12.86 10.92 10.40
C GLN A 42 14.03 11.66 11.07
N ARG A 43 15.27 11.16 10.87
CA ARG A 43 16.48 11.77 11.41
C ARG A 43 17.06 12.88 10.53
N THR A 44 16.92 12.78 9.23
CA THR A 44 17.58 13.66 8.25
C THR A 44 16.64 14.65 7.57
N HIS A 45 15.34 14.30 7.47
CA HIS A 45 14.30 15.05 6.77
C HIS A 45 12.99 14.99 7.57
N GLY A 46 13.01 15.42 8.84
CA GLY A 46 11.91 15.23 9.79
C GLY A 46 10.56 15.84 9.39
N ASN A 47 10.53 16.67 8.36
CA ASN A 47 9.31 17.24 7.79
C ASN A 47 8.74 16.44 6.60
N VAL A 48 9.31 15.28 6.30
CA VAL A 48 8.85 14.42 5.18
C VAL A 48 8.24 13.14 5.71
N SER A 49 6.96 12.94 5.44
CA SER A 49 6.27 11.67 5.70
C SER A 49 6.53 10.67 4.57
N VAL A 50 6.79 9.42 4.91
CA VAL A 50 7.03 8.30 3.98
C VAL A 50 5.96 7.24 4.22
N ILE A 51 5.15 6.93 3.20
CA ILE A 51 3.95 6.08 3.33
C ILE A 51 3.94 4.99 2.26
N ALA A 52 3.60 3.76 2.64
CA ALA A 52 3.20 2.71 1.71
C ALA A 52 1.67 2.68 1.58
N LEU A 53 1.15 2.50 0.37
CA LEU A 53 -0.28 2.48 0.06
C LEU A 53 -0.69 1.16 -0.58
N HIS A 54 -1.80 0.58 -0.09
CA HIS A 54 -2.51 -0.48 -0.79
C HIS A 54 -3.72 0.10 -1.52
N PRO A 55 -3.76 0.02 -2.86
CA PRO A 55 -4.80 0.68 -3.65
C PRO A 55 -6.15 -0.07 -3.70
N GLY A 56 -6.26 -1.22 -3.03
CA GLY A 56 -7.33 -2.17 -3.33
C GLY A 56 -7.06 -2.90 -4.65
N THR A 57 -8.06 -3.61 -5.18
CA THR A 57 -7.95 -4.24 -6.49
C THR A 57 -8.48 -3.27 -7.54
N THR A 58 -7.58 -2.80 -8.39
CA THR A 58 -7.88 -1.82 -9.43
C THR A 58 -7.97 -2.52 -10.79
N ASP A 59 -8.96 -2.16 -11.59
CA ASP A 59 -9.15 -2.68 -12.94
C ASP A 59 -8.07 -2.16 -13.89
N THR A 60 -6.99 -2.93 -14.01
CA THR A 60 -5.84 -2.65 -14.88
C THR A 60 -5.32 -3.95 -15.47
N ALA A 61 -4.46 -3.86 -16.47
CA ALA A 61 -3.80 -5.04 -17.06
C ALA A 61 -3.03 -5.85 -16.01
N LEU A 62 -2.43 -5.19 -15.02
CA LEU A 62 -1.70 -5.86 -13.93
C LEU A 62 -2.62 -6.74 -13.06
N SER A 63 -3.86 -6.33 -12.84
CA SER A 63 -4.81 -7.06 -11.98
C SER A 63 -5.57 -8.16 -12.71
N GLU A 64 -5.48 -8.22 -14.03
CA GLU A 64 -6.26 -9.15 -14.87
C GLU A 64 -6.20 -10.62 -14.39
N PRO A 65 -5.02 -11.20 -14.04
CA PRO A 65 -4.94 -12.56 -13.55
C PRO A 65 -5.66 -12.80 -12.22
N PHE A 66 -6.01 -11.75 -11.50
CA PHE A 66 -6.50 -11.77 -10.10
C PHE A 66 -7.99 -11.43 -9.99
N ARG A 67 -8.62 -10.95 -11.07
CA ARG A 67 -9.99 -10.43 -11.06
C ARG A 67 -11.03 -11.50 -10.73
N GLN A 68 -10.80 -12.74 -11.10
CA GLN A 68 -11.76 -13.83 -10.93
C GLN A 68 -12.16 -14.08 -9.46
N ASN A 69 -11.29 -13.73 -8.52
CA ASN A 69 -11.49 -13.94 -7.09
C ASN A 69 -11.85 -12.66 -6.33
N VAL A 70 -12.09 -11.56 -7.04
CA VAL A 70 -12.44 -10.28 -6.40
C VAL A 70 -13.93 -10.27 -6.08
N PRO A 71 -14.33 -10.05 -4.80
CA PRO A 71 -15.73 -9.93 -4.44
C PRO A 71 -16.41 -8.80 -5.21
N GLU A 72 -17.71 -8.95 -5.48
CA GLU A 72 -18.51 -7.91 -6.11
C GLU A 72 -18.39 -6.58 -5.36
N GLY A 73 -18.22 -5.48 -6.11
CA GLY A 73 -18.03 -4.14 -5.53
C GLY A 73 -16.62 -3.84 -5.00
N LYS A 74 -15.68 -4.78 -5.10
CA LYS A 74 -14.28 -4.60 -4.65
C LYS A 74 -13.28 -4.39 -5.80
N LEU A 75 -13.73 -4.39 -7.04
CA LEU A 75 -12.94 -4.03 -8.21
C LEU A 75 -13.18 -2.55 -8.53
N PHE A 76 -12.16 -1.72 -8.34
CA PHE A 76 -12.24 -0.28 -8.55
C PHE A 76 -11.74 0.11 -9.93
N SER A 77 -12.33 1.13 -10.54
CA SER A 77 -11.73 1.78 -11.71
C SER A 77 -10.45 2.52 -11.31
N ALA A 78 -9.58 2.80 -12.29
CA ALA A 78 -8.38 3.58 -12.04
C ALA A 78 -8.69 4.98 -11.44
N ALA A 79 -9.76 5.61 -11.90
CA ALA A 79 -10.20 6.91 -11.38
C ALA A 79 -10.66 6.82 -9.92
N GLN A 80 -11.45 5.81 -9.57
CA GLN A 80 -11.88 5.57 -8.18
C GLN A 80 -10.68 5.33 -7.26
N THR A 81 -9.74 4.49 -7.69
CA THR A 81 -8.51 4.22 -6.93
C THR A 81 -7.71 5.51 -6.72
N ALA A 82 -7.55 6.32 -7.75
CA ALA A 82 -6.83 7.60 -7.64
C ALA A 82 -7.49 8.53 -6.61
N ASP A 83 -8.82 8.67 -6.64
CA ASP A 83 -9.57 9.50 -5.70
C ASP A 83 -9.43 8.99 -4.25
N PHE A 84 -9.50 7.68 -4.03
CA PHE A 84 -9.30 7.08 -2.72
C PHE A 84 -7.89 7.37 -2.18
N LEU A 85 -6.86 7.10 -2.99
CA LEU A 85 -5.48 7.32 -2.57
C LEU A 85 -5.17 8.80 -2.31
N LEU A 86 -5.68 9.70 -3.13
CA LEU A 86 -5.52 11.14 -2.90
C LEU A 86 -6.21 11.59 -1.61
N THR A 87 -7.38 11.02 -1.31
CA THR A 87 -8.09 11.30 -0.05
C THR A 87 -7.29 10.84 1.15
N VAL A 88 -6.74 9.62 1.10
CA VAL A 88 -5.86 9.10 2.16
C VAL A 88 -4.64 10.00 2.33
N LEU A 89 -3.93 10.34 1.23
CA LEU A 89 -2.74 11.17 1.27
C LEU A 89 -2.99 12.57 1.87
N ARG A 90 -4.14 13.16 1.60
CA ARG A 90 -4.52 14.45 2.20
C ARG A 90 -4.79 14.38 3.71
N SER A 91 -5.12 13.21 4.22
CA SER A 91 -5.38 12.96 5.65
C SER A 91 -4.16 12.54 6.45
N VAL A 92 -3.07 12.15 5.78
CA VAL A 92 -1.83 11.68 6.43
C VAL A 92 -1.20 12.78 7.26
N ARG A 93 -0.85 12.44 8.51
CA ARG A 93 -0.13 13.31 9.45
C ARG A 93 1.34 12.90 9.52
N GLU A 94 2.20 13.81 9.97
CA GLU A 94 3.64 13.55 10.12
C GLU A 94 3.94 12.32 10.98
N GLN A 95 3.15 12.09 12.04
CA GLN A 95 3.29 10.97 12.95
C GLN A 95 3.04 9.60 12.28
N GLN A 96 2.38 9.60 11.13
CA GLN A 96 2.10 8.39 10.35
C GLN A 96 3.22 8.01 9.38
N SER A 97 4.35 8.72 9.38
CA SER A 97 5.50 8.33 8.59
C SER A 97 5.97 6.92 8.94
N GLY A 98 6.13 6.06 7.95
CA GLY A 98 6.47 4.66 8.13
C GLY A 98 5.26 3.74 8.33
N GLU A 99 4.04 4.22 8.05
CA GLU A 99 2.84 3.39 8.03
C GLU A 99 2.55 2.79 6.65
N PHE A 100 1.81 1.68 6.68
CA PHE A 100 1.23 1.05 5.50
C PHE A 100 -0.29 1.20 5.56
N LEU A 101 -0.86 1.97 4.63
CA LEU A 101 -2.26 2.34 4.64
C LEU A 101 -3.02 1.72 3.46
N ALA A 102 -4.24 1.31 3.70
CA ALA A 102 -5.17 0.88 2.66
C ALA A 102 -5.87 2.09 2.00
N PHE A 103 -6.55 1.84 0.90
CA PHE A 103 -7.32 2.82 0.13
C PHE A 103 -8.44 3.52 0.92
N ASP A 104 -8.89 2.92 2.01
CA ASP A 104 -9.90 3.47 2.93
C ASP A 104 -9.29 4.20 4.14
N GLY A 105 -7.96 4.31 4.18
CA GLY A 105 -7.21 4.95 5.27
C GLY A 105 -6.94 4.05 6.46
N SER A 106 -7.39 2.80 6.45
CA SER A 106 -7.06 1.84 7.52
C SER A 106 -5.59 1.42 7.48
N SER A 107 -4.99 1.22 8.65
CA SER A 107 -3.62 0.69 8.75
C SER A 107 -3.58 -0.80 8.42
N ILE A 108 -2.52 -1.19 7.73
CA ILE A 108 -2.18 -2.59 7.45
C ILE A 108 -0.89 -2.90 8.21
N ASP A 109 -0.87 -3.99 8.95
CA ASP A 109 0.35 -4.47 9.58
C ASP A 109 1.35 -4.93 8.51
N TRP A 110 2.63 -4.72 8.81
CA TRP A 110 3.71 -5.08 7.88
C TRP A 110 3.85 -6.58 7.58
#